data_4d7520325c99039f5b5058d73bcda960
#
_entry.id   4d7520325c99039f5b5058d73bcda960
#
_cell.length_a   1.000
_cell.length_b   1.000
_cell.length_c   1.000
_cell.angle_alpha   90.00
_cell.angle_beta   90.00
_cell.angle_gamma   90.00
#
_symmetry.space_group_name_H-M   'P 1'
#
loop_
_entity.id
_entity.type
_entity.pdbx_description
1 polymer ?
#
loop_
_entity_poly.entity_id
_entity_poly.type
_entity_poly.pdbx_seq_one_letter_code
_entity_poly.pdbx_strand_id
1 'polypeptide(L)'
;LVTTSDRAMKITYLATMLLILANQATAHSGGLNKQGCHAGSKPYHCHRGPKAAPKASSQQAILSGTVTHVRDGDTIEVNGVAVRLSALDCPENDTRQGQAATKLAKQFQGAQAICELTGAKTHDRVVGYCSIGGNDFGSYMMQNSSCEVWRKYDVWNRY
;
A
#
# COMPACT_ATOMS: atom_id res chain seq x y z
N LEU A 1 9.26 -69.98 -14.02
CA LEU A 1 8.92 -70.18 -12.61
C LEU A 1 9.86 -69.36 -11.76
N VAL A 2 9.44 -68.16 -11.38
CA VAL A 2 10.17 -67.27 -10.45
C VAL A 2 9.92 -67.78 -9.05
N THR A 3 10.97 -68.20 -8.36
CA THR A 3 10.86 -68.79 -7.03
C THR A 3 10.52 -67.75 -5.97
N THR A 4 9.72 -68.17 -4.98
CA THR A 4 9.24 -67.32 -3.85
C THR A 4 10.36 -66.63 -3.08
N SER A 5 11.59 -67.11 -3.15
CA SER A 5 12.79 -66.53 -2.53
C SER A 5 13.20 -65.17 -3.14
N ASP A 6 13.03 -65.00 -4.45
CA ASP A 6 13.42 -63.77 -5.17
C ASP A 6 12.46 -62.60 -4.88
N ARG A 7 11.21 -62.87 -4.56
CA ARG A 7 10.23 -61.82 -4.18
C ARG A 7 10.46 -61.28 -2.78
N ALA A 8 10.81 -62.17 -1.83
CA ALA A 8 11.07 -61.76 -0.45
C ALA A 8 12.31 -60.85 -0.35
N MET A 9 13.35 -61.15 -1.13
CA MET A 9 14.59 -60.38 -1.12
C MET A 9 14.43 -58.99 -1.77
N LYS A 10 13.61 -58.88 -2.81
CA LYS A 10 13.29 -57.56 -3.44
C LYS A 10 12.45 -56.66 -2.56
N ILE A 11 11.55 -57.21 -1.77
CA ILE A 11 10.67 -56.43 -0.86
C ILE A 11 11.50 -55.90 0.32
N THR A 12 12.47 -56.67 0.83
CA THR A 12 13.36 -56.21 1.91
C THR A 12 14.30 -55.09 1.47
N TYR A 13 14.83 -55.13 0.23
CA TYR A 13 15.65 -54.02 -0.31
C TYR A 13 14.86 -52.74 -0.55
N LEU A 14 13.59 -52.81 -0.98
CA LEU A 14 12.74 -51.63 -1.11
C LEU A 14 12.35 -51.01 0.26
N ALA A 15 12.13 -51.83 1.27
CA ALA A 15 11.79 -51.37 2.60
C ALA A 15 12.99 -50.70 3.30
N THR A 16 14.20 -51.20 3.10
CA THR A 16 15.42 -50.55 3.69
C THR A 16 15.83 -49.29 2.94
N MET A 17 15.54 -49.14 1.66
CA MET A 17 15.86 -47.90 0.92
C MET A 17 14.90 -46.77 1.22
N LEU A 18 13.68 -47.07 1.67
CA LEU A 18 12.68 -46.05 2.04
C LEU A 18 12.91 -45.44 3.44
N LEU A 19 13.72 -46.08 4.30
CA LEU A 19 14.03 -45.58 5.64
C LEU A 19 15.21 -44.59 5.71
N ILE A 20 15.95 -44.37 4.61
CA ILE A 20 17.17 -43.53 4.61
C ILE A 20 16.89 -42.09 4.18
N LEU A 21 15.66 -41.76 3.76
CA LEU A 21 15.23 -40.39 3.45
C LEU A 21 14.58 -39.70 4.65
N ALA A 22 14.98 -40.03 5.85
CA ALA A 22 14.67 -39.20 7.01
C ALA A 22 15.43 -37.86 6.89
N ASN A 23 14.75 -36.83 6.42
CA ASN A 23 15.24 -35.46 6.40
C ASN A 23 15.90 -35.13 7.75
N GLN A 24 17.20 -34.90 7.74
CA GLN A 24 17.90 -34.34 8.87
C GLN A 24 17.45 -32.87 9.04
N ALA A 25 16.39 -32.66 9.78
CA ALA A 25 16.05 -31.33 10.30
C ALA A 25 17.16 -30.92 11.26
N THR A 26 18.14 -30.15 10.81
CA THR A 26 19.14 -29.55 11.70
C THR A 26 18.45 -28.50 12.57
N ALA A 27 18.08 -28.89 13.79
CA ALA A 27 17.65 -27.93 14.78
C ALA A 27 18.86 -27.14 15.27
N HIS A 28 18.83 -25.81 15.12
CA HIS A 28 19.85 -24.92 15.67
C HIS A 28 19.55 -24.62 17.13
N SER A 29 20.58 -24.72 18.01
CA SER A 29 20.48 -24.29 19.39
C SER A 29 20.53 -22.75 19.46
N GLY A 30 19.52 -22.14 20.06
CA GLY A 30 19.45 -20.69 20.30
C GLY A 30 18.02 -20.20 20.35
N GLY A 31 17.72 -19.29 21.30
CA GLY A 31 16.42 -18.64 21.39
C GLY A 31 16.19 -17.69 20.22
N LEU A 32 14.95 -17.66 19.71
CA LEU A 32 14.54 -16.68 18.68
C LEU A 32 14.16 -15.38 19.37
N ASN A 33 14.52 -14.25 18.77
CA ASN A 33 14.01 -12.94 19.17
C ASN A 33 12.52 -12.77 18.79
N LYS A 34 11.92 -11.65 19.13
CA LYS A 34 10.51 -11.35 18.83
C LYS A 34 10.18 -11.40 17.34
N GLN A 35 11.16 -11.26 16.46
CA GLN A 35 11.03 -11.32 15.00
C GLN A 35 11.20 -12.75 14.46
N GLY A 36 11.50 -13.73 15.32
CA GLY A 36 11.73 -15.11 14.90
C GLY A 36 13.10 -15.37 14.30
N CYS A 37 14.07 -14.52 14.64
CA CYS A 37 15.44 -14.55 14.13
C CYS A 37 16.43 -14.80 15.25
N HIS A 38 17.61 -15.36 14.97
CA HIS A 38 18.71 -15.47 15.91
C HIS A 38 20.07 -15.36 15.24
N ALA A 39 21.08 -14.98 16.02
CA ALA A 39 22.47 -15.08 15.68
C ALA A 39 23.07 -16.23 16.46
N GLY A 40 23.73 -17.14 15.78
CA GLY A 40 24.42 -18.30 16.38
C GLY A 40 25.78 -18.47 15.73
N SER A 41 26.23 -19.73 15.59
CA SER A 41 27.46 -20.08 14.85
C SER A 41 27.36 -19.79 13.34
N LYS A 42 26.19 -19.44 12.84
CA LYS A 42 25.92 -18.98 11.47
C LYS A 42 25.57 -17.49 11.48
N PRO A 43 25.72 -16.78 10.34
CA PRO A 43 25.27 -15.38 10.22
C PRO A 43 23.82 -15.20 10.66
N TYR A 44 23.47 -14.00 11.13
CA TYR A 44 22.10 -13.65 11.53
C TYR A 44 21.08 -14.08 10.48
N HIS A 45 20.11 -14.90 10.86
CA HIS A 45 19.09 -15.43 9.95
C HIS A 45 17.77 -15.71 10.69
N CYS A 46 16.68 -15.84 9.92
CA CYS A 46 15.33 -15.98 10.46
C CYS A 46 14.72 -17.32 10.05
N HIS A 47 14.13 -18.05 11.01
CA HIS A 47 13.40 -19.30 10.78
C HIS A 47 11.90 -19.08 10.55
N ARG A 48 11.40 -17.94 11.01
CA ARG A 48 10.04 -17.48 10.75
C ARG A 48 10.17 -16.12 10.08
N GLY A 49 9.54 -15.95 8.93
CA GLY A 49 9.37 -14.62 8.37
C GLY A 49 8.75 -13.71 9.43
N PRO A 50 8.97 -12.38 9.37
CA PRO A 50 8.29 -11.47 10.27
C PRO A 50 6.82 -11.87 10.27
N LYS A 51 6.25 -12.16 11.47
CA LYS A 51 4.80 -12.27 11.59
C LYS A 51 4.27 -11.03 10.89
N ALA A 52 3.56 -11.23 9.78
CA ALA A 52 2.87 -10.12 9.16
C ALA A 52 2.14 -9.44 10.31
N ALA A 53 2.52 -8.20 10.63
CA ALA A 53 1.73 -7.38 11.52
C ALA A 53 0.29 -7.58 11.04
N PRO A 54 -0.69 -7.79 11.94
CA PRO A 54 -2.06 -7.91 11.50
C PRO A 54 -2.24 -6.76 10.55
N LYS A 55 -2.57 -7.07 9.28
CA LYS A 55 -3.01 -6.05 8.35
C LYS A 55 -4.15 -5.40 9.09
N ALA A 56 -3.88 -4.26 9.73
CA ALA A 56 -4.95 -3.37 10.12
C ALA A 56 -5.80 -3.33 8.86
N SER A 57 -7.02 -3.80 8.93
CA SER A 57 -7.98 -3.58 7.87
C SER A 57 -7.93 -2.07 7.72
N SER A 58 -7.32 -1.60 6.65
CA SER A 58 -7.27 -0.19 6.35
C SER A 58 -8.71 0.19 6.02
N GLN A 59 -9.53 0.41 7.05
CA GLN A 59 -10.67 1.26 6.88
C GLN A 59 -10.06 2.57 6.43
N GLN A 60 -10.16 2.83 5.14
CA GLN A 60 -9.72 4.10 4.57
C GLN A 60 -10.41 5.18 5.39
N ALA A 61 -9.61 6.00 6.05
CA ALA A 61 -10.17 7.09 6.82
C ALA A 61 -10.87 8.04 5.83
N ILE A 62 -12.14 8.28 6.06
CA ILE A 62 -12.97 9.17 5.23
C ILE A 62 -13.09 10.50 5.93
N LEU A 63 -12.76 11.57 5.22
CA LEU A 63 -13.05 12.94 5.61
C LEU A 63 -14.20 13.46 4.74
N SER A 64 -15.34 13.74 5.35
CA SER A 64 -16.50 14.28 4.64
C SER A 64 -16.86 15.65 5.20
N GLY A 65 -17.22 16.57 4.31
CA GLY A 65 -17.63 17.90 4.74
C GLY A 65 -17.68 18.92 3.60
N THR A 66 -17.87 20.17 3.96
CA THR A 66 -17.90 21.27 3.00
C THR A 66 -16.50 21.72 2.63
N VAL A 67 -16.23 22.01 1.36
CA VAL A 67 -15.01 22.69 0.91
C VAL A 67 -15.04 24.13 1.45
N THR A 68 -14.33 24.37 2.54
CA THR A 68 -14.32 25.67 3.23
C THR A 68 -13.35 26.65 2.59
N HIS A 69 -12.28 26.16 2.00
CA HIS A 69 -11.26 26.98 1.35
C HIS A 69 -10.55 26.20 0.23
N VAL A 70 -10.01 26.92 -0.74
CA VAL A 70 -9.14 26.39 -1.80
C VAL A 70 -7.82 27.14 -1.74
N ARG A 71 -6.74 26.43 -1.42
CA ARG A 71 -5.39 27.01 -1.36
C ARG A 71 -4.81 27.18 -2.76
N ASP A 72 -4.91 26.12 -3.58
CA ASP A 72 -4.41 26.05 -4.96
C ASP A 72 -5.17 24.97 -5.76
N GLY A 73 -4.66 24.62 -6.96
CA GLY A 73 -5.31 23.66 -7.86
C GLY A 73 -5.38 22.24 -7.32
N ASP A 74 -4.51 21.87 -6.39
CA ASP A 74 -4.40 20.50 -5.86
C ASP A 74 -4.50 20.42 -4.32
N THR A 75 -4.84 21.53 -3.66
CA THR A 75 -5.00 21.59 -2.20
C THR A 75 -6.28 22.32 -1.82
N ILE A 76 -7.21 21.60 -1.20
CA ILE A 76 -8.47 22.13 -0.70
C ILE A 76 -8.58 21.95 0.81
N GLU A 77 -9.44 22.73 1.46
CA GLU A 77 -9.78 22.50 2.86
C GLU A 77 -11.21 21.99 2.99
N VAL A 78 -11.36 20.86 3.66
CA VAL A 78 -12.68 20.27 3.95
C VAL A 78 -12.94 20.38 5.43
N ASN A 79 -13.95 21.17 5.80
CA ASN A 79 -14.23 21.54 7.19
C ASN A 79 -13.01 22.09 7.93
N GLY A 80 -12.15 22.89 7.26
CA GLY A 80 -10.92 23.45 7.81
C GLY A 80 -9.73 22.48 7.86
N VAL A 81 -9.88 21.24 7.42
CA VAL A 81 -8.77 20.28 7.30
C VAL A 81 -8.18 20.39 5.90
N ALA A 82 -6.90 20.72 5.80
CA ALA A 82 -6.21 20.83 4.52
C ALA A 82 -5.93 19.44 3.93
N VAL A 83 -6.38 19.22 2.70
CA VAL A 83 -6.23 17.99 1.94
C VAL A 83 -5.42 18.27 0.67
N ARG A 84 -4.23 17.68 0.55
CA ARG A 84 -3.46 17.62 -0.69
C ARG A 84 -4.01 16.46 -1.53
N LEU A 85 -4.46 16.74 -2.74
CA LEU A 85 -4.97 15.71 -3.63
C LEU A 85 -3.84 14.74 -3.99
N SER A 86 -4.06 13.44 -3.75
CA SER A 86 -3.10 12.40 -4.12
C SER A 86 -3.01 12.30 -5.63
N ALA A 87 -1.82 12.05 -6.14
CA ALA A 87 -1.54 11.89 -7.57
C ALA A 87 -1.86 13.09 -8.47
N LEU A 88 -2.32 14.21 -7.94
CA LEU A 88 -2.55 15.43 -8.71
C LEU A 88 -1.37 16.39 -8.56
N ASP A 89 -0.87 16.91 -9.65
CA ASP A 89 0.17 17.94 -9.70
C ASP A 89 -0.31 19.13 -10.54
N CYS A 90 -0.48 20.25 -9.89
CA CYS A 90 -0.92 21.46 -10.55
C CYS A 90 0.22 22.50 -10.57
N PRO A 91 0.31 23.34 -11.59
CA PRO A 91 1.26 24.43 -11.60
C PRO A 91 1.09 25.34 -10.38
N GLU A 92 2.21 25.87 -9.88
CA GLU A 92 2.24 26.74 -8.71
C GLU A 92 1.50 28.07 -8.96
N ASN A 93 0.95 28.65 -7.87
CA ASN A 93 0.12 29.87 -7.92
C ASN A 93 0.85 31.14 -8.38
N ASP A 94 2.17 31.13 -8.45
CA ASP A 94 2.97 32.22 -9.02
C ASP A 94 2.96 32.21 -10.55
N THR A 95 2.43 31.17 -11.18
CA THR A 95 2.27 31.04 -12.62
C THR A 95 0.85 31.37 -13.09
N ARG A 96 0.70 31.76 -14.37
CA ARG A 96 -0.61 31.98 -14.98
C ARG A 96 -1.46 30.70 -14.98
N GLN A 97 -0.85 29.56 -15.25
CA GLN A 97 -1.50 28.24 -15.27
C GLN A 97 -1.99 27.85 -13.86
N GLY A 98 -1.17 28.06 -12.84
CA GLY A 98 -1.53 27.77 -11.44
C GLY A 98 -2.68 28.66 -10.95
N GLN A 99 -2.64 29.96 -11.32
CA GLN A 99 -3.76 30.87 -11.01
C GLN A 99 -5.06 30.44 -11.70
N ALA A 100 -4.98 29.95 -12.94
CA ALA A 100 -6.14 29.43 -13.67
C ALA A 100 -6.68 28.14 -13.02
N ALA A 101 -5.79 27.19 -12.63
CA ALA A 101 -6.16 25.98 -11.93
C ALA A 101 -6.82 26.29 -10.56
N THR A 102 -6.23 27.20 -9.80
CA THR A 102 -6.79 27.65 -8.51
C THR A 102 -8.16 28.32 -8.70
N LYS A 103 -8.33 29.16 -9.72
CA LYS A 103 -9.62 29.78 -10.04
C LYS A 103 -10.67 28.73 -10.41
N LEU A 104 -10.28 27.69 -11.15
CA LEU A 104 -11.17 26.57 -11.47
C LEU A 104 -11.57 25.81 -10.20
N ALA A 105 -10.60 25.44 -9.36
CA ALA A 105 -10.85 24.75 -8.10
C ALA A 105 -11.77 25.53 -7.15
N LYS A 106 -11.66 26.86 -7.11
CA LYS A 106 -12.51 27.76 -6.30
C LYS A 106 -13.99 27.69 -6.64
N GLN A 107 -14.37 27.20 -7.82
CA GLN A 107 -15.77 26.99 -8.17
C GLN A 107 -16.46 25.93 -7.29
N PHE A 108 -15.69 25.08 -6.63
CA PHE A 108 -16.17 24.04 -5.73
C PHE A 108 -16.23 24.48 -4.26
N GLN A 109 -15.82 25.70 -3.95
CA GLN A 109 -15.92 26.20 -2.58
C GLN A 109 -17.38 26.28 -2.16
N GLY A 110 -17.70 25.76 -0.98
CA GLY A 110 -19.06 25.60 -0.49
C GLY A 110 -19.73 24.26 -0.85
N ALA A 111 -19.17 23.49 -1.79
CA ALA A 111 -19.70 22.18 -2.17
C ALA A 111 -19.34 21.10 -1.14
N GLN A 112 -20.13 20.00 -1.12
CA GLN A 112 -19.84 18.83 -0.29
C GLN A 112 -18.76 17.97 -0.94
N ALA A 113 -17.75 17.63 -0.16
CA ALA A 113 -16.65 16.75 -0.54
C ALA A 113 -16.62 15.49 0.32
N ILE A 114 -16.17 14.40 -0.28
CA ILE A 114 -15.83 13.13 0.38
C ILE A 114 -14.41 12.80 -0.04
N CYS A 115 -13.48 12.75 0.92
CA CYS A 115 -12.07 12.48 0.69
C CYS A 115 -11.68 11.17 1.36
N GLU A 116 -11.19 10.23 0.57
CA GLU A 116 -10.59 8.97 1.02
C GLU A 116 -9.11 9.24 1.32
N LEU A 117 -8.75 9.20 2.60
CA LEU A 117 -7.41 9.56 3.04
C LEU A 117 -6.45 8.36 2.88
N THR A 118 -5.27 8.62 2.33
CA THR A 118 -4.22 7.60 2.12
C THR A 118 -3.49 7.23 3.40
N GLY A 119 -3.66 8.01 4.49
CA GLY A 119 -2.87 7.90 5.71
C GLY A 119 -1.56 8.70 5.67
N ALA A 120 -1.14 9.18 4.50
CA ALA A 120 0.03 10.05 4.37
C ALA A 120 -0.29 11.50 4.80
N LYS A 121 0.77 12.22 5.18
CA LYS A 121 0.74 13.64 5.48
C LYS A 121 1.88 14.35 4.77
N THR A 122 1.66 15.59 4.38
CA THR A 122 2.68 16.48 3.82
C THR A 122 2.51 17.88 4.37
N HIS A 123 3.50 18.36 5.14
CA HIS A 123 3.42 19.60 5.93
C HIS A 123 2.20 19.56 6.87
N ASP A 124 1.31 20.53 6.77
CA ASP A 124 0.08 20.66 7.54
C ASP A 124 -1.14 19.97 6.90
N ARG A 125 -0.94 19.23 5.79
CA ARG A 125 -2.02 18.65 4.98
C ARG A 125 -2.07 17.13 5.14
N VAL A 126 -3.28 16.56 5.19
CA VAL A 126 -3.49 15.13 4.93
C VAL A 126 -3.51 14.89 3.42
N VAL A 127 -3.23 13.66 3.00
CA VAL A 127 -3.22 13.28 1.57
C VAL A 127 -4.41 12.39 1.29
N GLY A 128 -5.15 12.66 0.22
CA GLY A 128 -6.33 11.88 -0.13
C GLY A 128 -6.80 12.10 -1.57
N TYR A 129 -7.75 11.27 -1.96
CA TYR A 129 -8.51 11.40 -3.20
C TYR A 129 -9.90 11.91 -2.85
N CYS A 130 -10.34 12.97 -3.49
CA CYS A 130 -11.60 13.60 -3.15
C CYS A 130 -12.60 13.55 -4.30
N SER A 131 -13.85 13.26 -3.99
CA SER A 131 -14.98 13.50 -4.86
C SER A 131 -15.79 14.70 -4.35
N ILE A 132 -16.23 15.55 -5.27
CA ILE A 132 -17.05 16.74 -4.98
C ILE A 132 -18.27 16.67 -5.89
N GLY A 133 -19.46 16.71 -5.29
CA GLY A 133 -20.70 16.57 -6.04
C GLY A 133 -20.82 15.22 -6.78
N GLY A 134 -20.16 14.18 -6.28
CA GLY A 134 -20.15 12.83 -6.87
C GLY A 134 -19.14 12.62 -8.00
N ASN A 135 -18.39 13.65 -8.39
CA ASN A 135 -17.34 13.56 -9.42
C ASN A 135 -15.95 13.53 -8.77
N ASP A 136 -15.03 12.71 -9.33
CA ASP A 136 -13.64 12.70 -8.90
C ASP A 136 -12.99 14.05 -9.22
N PHE A 137 -12.53 14.74 -8.16
CA PHE A 137 -12.02 16.11 -8.28
C PHE A 137 -10.67 16.15 -8.99
N GLY A 138 -9.79 15.15 -8.78
CA GLY A 138 -8.50 15.09 -9.46
C GLY A 138 -8.67 14.92 -10.97
N SER A 139 -9.52 13.97 -11.40
CA SER A 139 -9.86 13.77 -12.81
C SER A 139 -10.45 15.03 -13.44
N TYR A 140 -11.33 15.74 -12.72
CA TYR A 140 -11.90 16.98 -13.21
C TYR A 140 -10.83 18.06 -13.44
N MET A 141 -9.91 18.21 -12.48
CA MET A 141 -8.83 19.20 -12.59
C MET A 141 -7.87 18.88 -13.74
N MET A 142 -7.50 17.62 -13.93
CA MET A 142 -6.66 17.19 -15.06
C MET A 142 -7.32 17.42 -16.43
N GLN A 143 -8.63 17.24 -16.53
CA GLN A 143 -9.35 17.44 -17.79
C GLN A 143 -9.59 18.90 -18.13
N ASN A 144 -9.67 19.79 -17.16
CA ASN A 144 -10.12 21.17 -17.33
C ASN A 144 -9.07 22.24 -17.00
N SER A 145 -7.84 21.83 -16.66
CA SER A 145 -6.74 22.74 -16.35
C SER A 145 -5.41 22.17 -16.82
N SER A 146 -4.32 22.84 -16.47
CA SER A 146 -2.94 22.37 -16.72
C SER A 146 -2.41 21.46 -15.61
N CYS A 147 -3.28 20.87 -14.79
CA CYS A 147 -2.88 19.89 -13.81
C CYS A 147 -2.62 18.54 -14.47
N GLU A 148 -1.64 17.81 -13.97
CA GLU A 148 -1.20 16.51 -14.51
C GLU A 148 -1.24 15.41 -13.46
N VAL A 149 -1.20 14.15 -13.90
CA VAL A 149 -1.08 13.03 -12.98
C VAL A 149 0.35 12.90 -12.48
N TRP A 150 0.54 12.90 -11.17
CA TRP A 150 1.81 12.56 -10.55
C TRP A 150 1.87 11.08 -10.18
N ARG A 151 2.21 10.25 -11.16
CA ARG A 151 2.21 8.78 -11.07
C ARG A 151 2.88 8.21 -9.82
N LYS A 152 3.98 8.81 -9.37
CA LYS A 152 4.70 8.39 -8.16
C LYS A 152 3.83 8.39 -6.90
N TYR A 153 2.84 9.27 -6.86
CA TYR A 153 1.95 9.46 -5.71
C TYR A 153 0.52 8.95 -5.97
N ASP A 154 0.32 8.26 -7.10
CA ASP A 154 -0.92 7.52 -7.36
C ASP A 154 -0.89 6.16 -6.64
N VAL A 155 -0.95 6.23 -5.31
CA VAL A 155 -0.76 5.08 -4.42
C VAL A 155 -1.87 4.02 -4.56
N TRP A 156 -2.99 4.38 -5.18
CA TRP A 156 -4.11 3.47 -5.45
C TRP A 156 -4.36 3.23 -6.94
N ASN A 157 -3.49 3.74 -7.80
CA ASN A 157 -3.54 3.58 -9.26
C ASN A 157 -4.92 3.98 -9.84
N ARG A 158 -5.38 5.20 -9.48
CA ARG A 158 -6.70 5.73 -9.87
C ARG A 158 -6.68 6.49 -11.20
N TYR A 159 -5.51 6.96 -11.65
CA TYR A 159 -5.37 7.80 -12.84
C TYR A 159 -4.47 7.23 -13.92
#